data_f84385bc7a93573ab5a3ddf97f0d94ba
#
_entry.id   f84385bc7a93573ab5a3ddf97f0d94ba
#
_cell.length_a   1.000
_cell.length_b   1.000
_cell.length_c   1.000
_cell.angle_alpha   90.00
_cell.angle_beta   90.00
_cell.angle_gamma   90.00
#
_symmetry.space_group_name_H-M   'P 1'
#
loop_
_entity.id
_entity.type
_entity.pdbx_description
1 polymer ?
#
loop_
_entity_poly.entity_id
_entity_poly.type
_entity_poly.pdbx_seq_one_letter_code
_entity_poly.pdbx_strand_id
1 'polypeptide(L)'
;GIKPFDLIAYCILHDHLHLLLKIGEESKYNVTDIIHSLKRNFTINYKKSYKIAYGLNLWQKRFWDHIIRDEDDFNKHLDYIHYNPVKHGLALKPEEYKYSSFNRWMENGFYEKGWGHSEPDDLKSIEFE
;
A
#
# COMPACT_ATOMS: atom_id res chain seq x y z
N GLY A 1 15.06 -18.68 4.12
CA GLY A 1 14.46 -18.92 2.84
C GLY A 1 14.39 -17.68 1.97
N ILE A 2 14.11 -17.89 0.70
CA ILE A 2 13.95 -16.78 -0.25
C ILE A 2 12.59 -16.12 0.01
N LYS A 3 12.61 -14.82 0.28
CA LYS A 3 11.37 -14.07 0.42
C LYS A 3 10.69 -13.96 -0.94
N PRO A 4 9.37 -14.22 -1.04
CA PRO A 4 8.66 -14.07 -2.31
C PRO A 4 8.57 -12.61 -2.76
N PHE A 5 8.65 -11.66 -1.83
CA PHE A 5 8.58 -10.23 -2.14
C PHE A 5 9.15 -9.38 -1.00
N ASP A 6 9.46 -8.11 -1.32
CA ASP A 6 9.76 -7.08 -0.33
C ASP A 6 8.61 -6.05 -0.33
N LEU A 7 8.16 -5.69 0.85
CA LEU A 7 7.17 -4.63 1.00
C LEU A 7 7.90 -3.29 1.08
N ILE A 8 7.81 -2.51 0.02
CA ILE A 8 8.51 -1.23 -0.10
C ILE A 8 7.72 -0.11 0.56
N ALA A 9 6.42 -0.04 0.29
CA ALA A 9 5.55 0.98 0.85
C ALA A 9 4.13 0.45 0.95
N TYR A 10 3.36 1.04 1.87
CA TYR A 10 1.97 0.67 2.06
C TYR A 10 1.15 1.82 2.64
N CYS A 11 -0.14 1.77 2.42
CA CYS A 11 -1.13 2.60 3.12
C CYS A 11 -2.39 1.78 3.34
N ILE A 12 -2.81 1.65 4.58
CA ILE A 12 -4.01 0.90 4.95
C ILE A 12 -5.12 1.90 5.25
N LEU A 13 -6.16 1.88 4.43
CA LEU A 13 -7.35 2.71 4.61
C LEU A 13 -8.49 1.85 5.16
N HIS A 14 -9.59 2.48 5.55
CA HIS A 14 -10.69 1.75 6.21
C HIS A 14 -11.40 0.73 5.30
N ASP A 15 -11.36 0.90 3.99
CA ASP A 15 -12.06 0.04 3.03
C ASP A 15 -11.16 -0.50 1.91
N HIS A 16 -9.90 -0.08 1.85
CA HIS A 16 -8.95 -0.59 0.87
C HIS A 16 -7.52 -0.33 1.34
N LEU A 17 -6.55 -0.89 0.62
CA LEU A 17 -5.15 -0.68 0.91
C LEU A 17 -4.35 -0.55 -0.39
N HIS A 18 -3.23 0.13 -0.30
CA HIS A 18 -2.27 0.28 -1.38
C HIS A 18 -0.95 -0.34 -0.95
N LEU A 19 -0.34 -1.09 -1.86
CA LEU A 19 0.95 -1.75 -1.62
C LEU A 19 1.89 -1.47 -2.77
N LEU A 20 3.16 -1.24 -2.45
CA LEU A 20 4.25 -1.21 -3.42
C LEU A 20 5.19 -2.35 -3.07
N LEU A 21 5.29 -3.32 -3.95
CA LEU A 21 6.01 -4.57 -3.73
C LEU A 21 7.15 -4.71 -4.73
N LYS A 22 8.26 -5.28 -4.27
CA LYS A 22 9.32 -5.77 -5.16
C LYS A 22 9.31 -7.29 -5.10
N ILE A 23 9.04 -7.92 -6.24
CA ILE A 23 9.04 -9.36 -6.37
C ILE A 23 10.42 -9.78 -6.87
N GLY A 24 11.05 -10.74 -6.19
CA GLY A 24 12.37 -11.22 -6.58
C GLY A 24 12.32 -11.95 -7.93
N GLU A 25 13.36 -11.78 -8.74
CA GLU A 25 13.47 -12.43 -10.06
C GLU A 25 13.40 -13.96 -9.96
N GLU A 26 13.87 -14.52 -8.85
CA GLU A 26 13.86 -15.96 -8.59
C GLU A 26 12.58 -16.43 -7.92
N SER A 27 11.63 -15.54 -7.68
CA SER A 27 10.38 -15.91 -7.05
C SER A 27 9.55 -16.80 -7.99
N LYS A 28 9.01 -17.88 -7.44
CA LYS A 28 8.06 -18.75 -8.13
C LYS A 28 6.65 -18.16 -8.16
N TYR A 29 6.43 -17.08 -7.41
CA TYR A 29 5.12 -16.50 -7.20
C TYR A 29 4.99 -15.21 -8.00
N ASN A 30 3.86 -15.03 -8.65
CA ASN A 30 3.51 -13.77 -9.31
C ASN A 30 2.70 -12.89 -8.35
N VAL A 31 2.36 -11.67 -8.79
CA VAL A 31 1.62 -10.72 -7.96
C VAL A 31 0.27 -11.28 -7.51
N THR A 32 -0.41 -12.00 -8.38
CA THR A 32 -1.72 -12.61 -8.05
C THR A 32 -1.61 -13.60 -6.90
N ASP A 33 -0.59 -14.47 -6.94
CA ASP A 33 -0.34 -15.44 -5.88
C ASP A 33 -0.05 -14.76 -4.54
N ILE A 34 0.76 -13.71 -4.57
CA ILE A 34 1.14 -12.94 -3.38
C ILE A 34 -0.10 -12.28 -2.76
N ILE A 35 -0.92 -11.61 -3.59
CA ILE A 35 -2.13 -10.94 -3.11
C ILE A 35 -3.14 -11.95 -2.56
N HIS A 36 -3.34 -13.10 -3.23
CA HIS A 36 -4.21 -14.15 -2.71
C HIS A 36 -3.75 -14.66 -1.34
N SER A 37 -2.45 -14.87 -1.18
CA SER A 37 -1.86 -15.32 0.08
C SER A 37 -2.06 -14.30 1.20
N LEU A 38 -1.80 -13.02 0.92
CA LEU A 38 -1.99 -11.94 1.88
C LEU A 38 -3.44 -11.83 2.33
N LYS A 39 -4.38 -11.86 1.38
CA LYS A 39 -5.82 -11.80 1.67
C LYS A 39 -6.26 -12.99 2.52
N ARG A 40 -5.82 -14.19 2.17
CA ARG A 40 -6.19 -15.41 2.89
C ARG A 40 -5.66 -15.38 4.32
N ASN A 41 -4.40 -15.02 4.49
CA ASN A 41 -3.79 -14.96 5.82
C ASN A 41 -4.46 -13.91 6.71
N PHE A 42 -4.75 -12.75 6.15
CA PHE A 42 -5.47 -11.70 6.87
C PHE A 42 -6.86 -12.18 7.30
N THR A 43 -7.60 -12.80 6.38
CA THR A 43 -8.96 -13.29 6.65
C THR A 43 -8.96 -14.36 7.75
N ILE A 44 -8.00 -15.30 7.70
CA ILE A 44 -7.88 -16.34 8.73
C ILE A 44 -7.63 -15.71 10.10
N ASN A 45 -6.69 -14.77 10.18
CA ASN A 45 -6.36 -14.11 11.45
C ASN A 45 -7.50 -13.24 11.96
N TYR A 46 -8.20 -12.54 11.07
CA TYR A 46 -9.36 -11.72 11.42
C TYR A 46 -10.48 -12.58 12.01
N LYS A 47 -10.80 -13.69 11.36
CA LYS A 47 -11.82 -14.64 11.84
C LYS A 47 -11.47 -15.20 13.21
N LYS A 48 -10.21 -15.55 13.44
CA LYS A 48 -9.74 -16.02 14.75
C LYS A 48 -9.91 -14.96 15.83
N SER A 49 -9.50 -13.73 15.54
CA SER A 49 -9.55 -12.62 16.49
C SER A 49 -10.98 -12.25 16.89
N TYR A 50 -11.91 -12.33 15.97
CA TYR A 50 -13.31 -11.98 16.20
C TYR A 50 -14.24 -13.19 16.33
N LYS A 51 -13.67 -14.41 16.41
CA LYS A 51 -14.39 -15.68 16.63
C LYS A 51 -15.49 -15.95 15.58
N ILE A 52 -15.19 -15.60 14.32
CA ILE A 52 -16.13 -15.81 13.20
C ILE A 52 -15.86 -17.19 12.58
N ALA A 53 -16.83 -18.06 12.57
CA ALA A 53 -16.68 -19.44 12.12
C ALA A 53 -16.70 -19.57 10.59
N TYR A 54 -17.56 -18.83 9.90
CA TYR A 54 -17.73 -18.91 8.45
C TYR A 54 -18.52 -17.72 7.92
N GLY A 55 -18.62 -17.61 6.60
CA GLY A 55 -19.53 -16.68 5.95
C GLY A 55 -19.03 -15.25 5.81
N LEU A 56 -17.76 -14.97 6.12
CA LEU A 56 -17.22 -13.62 6.03
C LEU A 56 -16.45 -13.42 4.72
N ASN A 57 -16.90 -12.46 3.91
CA ASN A 57 -16.18 -12.03 2.72
C ASN A 57 -15.66 -10.60 2.94
N LEU A 58 -14.36 -10.49 3.23
CA LEU A 58 -13.70 -9.21 3.52
C LEU A 58 -13.24 -8.48 2.28
N TRP A 59 -13.06 -9.18 1.16
CA TRP A 59 -12.30 -8.66 0.04
C TRP A 59 -13.14 -8.62 -1.23
N GLN A 60 -12.83 -7.60 -2.07
CA GLN A 60 -13.32 -7.58 -3.44
C GLN A 60 -12.66 -8.73 -4.24
N LYS A 61 -13.36 -9.22 -5.25
CA LYS A 61 -12.84 -10.30 -6.10
C LYS A 61 -11.63 -9.89 -6.91
N ARG A 62 -11.53 -8.61 -7.25
CA ARG A 62 -10.47 -8.08 -8.11
C ARG A 62 -9.64 -7.06 -7.37
N PHE A 63 -8.38 -6.95 -7.75
CA PHE A 63 -7.49 -5.87 -7.34
C PHE A 63 -6.91 -5.21 -8.58
N TRP A 64 -6.47 -3.97 -8.40
CA TRP A 64 -5.82 -3.21 -9.44
C TRP A 64 -4.31 -3.31 -9.27
N ASP A 65 -3.59 -3.66 -10.35
CA ASP A 65 -2.15 -3.72 -10.31
C ASP A 65 -1.52 -2.88 -11.42
N HIS A 66 -0.32 -2.41 -11.16
CA HIS A 66 0.47 -1.64 -12.09
C HIS A 66 1.93 -2.05 -11.96
N ILE A 67 2.57 -2.32 -13.08
CA ILE A 67 4.00 -2.67 -13.10
C ILE A 67 4.79 -1.39 -13.22
N ILE A 68 5.69 -1.14 -12.25
CA ILE A 68 6.56 0.03 -12.25
C ILE A 68 7.56 -0.07 -13.40
N ARG A 69 7.62 0.97 -14.23
CA ARG A 69 8.41 0.98 -15.47
C ARG A 69 9.77 1.62 -15.33
N ASP A 70 9.90 2.65 -14.47
CA ASP A 70 11.12 3.41 -14.30
C ASP A 70 11.10 4.14 -12.96
N GLU A 71 12.17 4.90 -12.67
CA GLU A 71 12.30 5.63 -11.42
C GLU A 71 11.22 6.69 -11.23
N ASP A 72 10.84 7.38 -12.30
CA ASP A 72 9.79 8.39 -12.27
C ASP A 72 8.45 7.77 -11.89
N ASP A 73 8.11 6.66 -12.51
CA ASP A 73 6.91 5.88 -12.20
C ASP A 73 6.92 5.39 -10.76
N PHE A 74 8.07 4.91 -10.29
CA PHE A 74 8.26 4.49 -8.90
C PHE A 74 7.97 5.64 -7.93
N ASN A 75 8.58 6.79 -8.16
CA ASN A 75 8.44 7.95 -7.29
C ASN A 75 6.99 8.45 -7.24
N LYS A 76 6.30 8.46 -8.37
CA LYS A 76 4.90 8.87 -8.43
C LYS A 76 4.01 7.93 -7.64
N HIS A 77 4.20 6.63 -7.76
CA HIS A 77 3.42 5.65 -7.01
C HIS A 77 3.73 5.68 -5.52
N LEU A 78 5.00 5.85 -5.17
CA LEU A 78 5.40 6.01 -3.77
C LEU A 78 4.72 7.23 -3.14
N ASP A 79 4.77 8.37 -3.83
CA ASP A 79 4.14 9.61 -3.36
C ASP A 79 2.62 9.47 -3.28
N TYR A 80 2.01 8.82 -4.26
CA TYR A 80 0.57 8.57 -4.26
C TYR A 80 0.13 7.72 -3.05
N ILE A 81 0.85 6.65 -2.77
CA ILE A 81 0.55 5.78 -1.63
C ILE A 81 0.61 6.58 -0.33
N HIS A 82 1.65 7.41 -0.17
CA HIS A 82 1.86 8.17 1.05
C HIS A 82 0.91 9.38 1.18
N TYR A 83 0.49 9.96 0.05
CA TYR A 83 -0.47 11.06 0.06
C TYR A 83 -1.91 10.59 0.25
N ASN A 84 -2.18 9.32 0.06
CA ASN A 84 -3.54 8.76 0.01
C ASN A 84 -4.42 9.10 1.22
N PRO A 85 -3.91 9.06 2.48
CA PRO A 85 -4.75 9.43 3.63
C PRO A 85 -5.24 10.88 3.57
N VAL A 86 -4.42 11.78 3.04
CA VAL A 86 -4.81 13.19 2.86
C VAL A 86 -5.84 13.32 1.76
N LYS A 87 -5.64 12.62 0.64
CA LYS A 87 -6.58 12.59 -0.47
C LYS A 87 -7.99 12.18 -0.02
N HIS A 88 -8.07 11.19 0.86
CA HIS A 88 -9.33 10.68 1.39
C HIS A 88 -9.83 11.39 2.65
N GLY A 89 -9.19 12.49 3.06
CA GLY A 89 -9.64 13.29 4.18
C GLY A 89 -9.42 12.67 5.56
N LEU A 90 -8.54 11.67 5.66
CA LEU A 90 -8.25 10.98 6.92
C LEU A 90 -7.15 11.63 7.74
N ALA A 91 -6.40 12.54 7.14
CA ALA A 91 -5.33 13.28 7.80
C ALA A 91 -5.10 14.60 7.07
N LEU A 92 -4.53 15.59 7.75
CA LEU A 92 -4.17 16.87 7.13
C LEU A 92 -2.83 16.79 6.41
N LYS A 93 -1.96 15.88 6.84
CA LYS A 93 -0.67 15.60 6.20
C LYS A 93 -0.30 14.14 6.47
N PRO A 94 0.51 13.52 5.59
CA PRO A 94 0.82 12.09 5.71
C PRO A 94 1.46 11.68 7.02
N GLU A 95 2.28 12.55 7.63
CA GLU A 95 2.96 12.21 8.90
C GLU A 95 2.01 11.99 10.07
N GLU A 96 0.78 12.47 9.98
CA GLU A 96 -0.25 12.28 11.00
C GLU A 96 -0.97 10.93 10.89
N TYR A 97 -0.77 10.21 9.79
CA TYR A 97 -1.46 8.95 9.55
C TYR A 97 -0.54 7.77 9.85
N LYS A 98 -0.84 7.02 10.91
CA LYS A 98 0.03 5.96 11.40
C LYS A 98 -0.04 4.65 10.61
N TYR A 99 -1.09 4.44 9.82
CA TYR A 99 -1.31 3.18 9.10
C TYR A 99 -0.71 3.20 7.70
N SER A 100 0.44 3.85 7.55
CA SER A 100 1.20 3.88 6.31
C SER A 100 2.69 3.80 6.60
N SER A 101 3.47 3.55 5.56
CA SER A 101 4.93 3.52 5.64
C SER A 101 5.57 4.91 5.58
N PHE A 102 4.78 5.99 5.50
CA PHE A 102 5.31 7.34 5.29
C PHE A 102 6.36 7.74 6.33
N ASN A 103 6.07 7.56 7.62
CA ASN A 103 6.97 8.01 8.67
C ASN A 103 8.32 7.32 8.65
N ARG A 104 8.35 6.05 8.26
CA ARG A 104 9.62 5.32 8.07
C ARG A 104 10.45 5.92 6.93
N TRP A 105 9.80 6.28 5.82
CA TRP A 105 10.47 6.92 4.69
C TRP A 105 10.94 8.34 5.05
N MET A 106 10.14 9.08 5.80
CA MET A 106 10.51 10.41 6.28
C MET A 106 11.72 10.35 7.23
N GLU A 107 11.72 9.41 8.17
CA GLU A 107 12.82 9.21 9.10
C GLU A 107 14.13 8.83 8.39
N ASN A 108 14.03 8.18 7.25
CA ASN A 108 15.19 7.84 6.41
C ASN A 108 15.60 8.97 5.45
N GLY A 109 15.02 10.16 5.61
CA GLY A 109 15.40 11.35 4.87
C GLY A 109 14.79 11.49 3.47
N PHE A 110 13.84 10.63 3.09
CA PHE A 110 13.23 10.69 1.78
C PHE A 110 12.23 11.83 1.63
N TYR A 111 11.54 12.18 2.68
CA TYR A 111 10.56 13.28 2.70
C TYR A 111 10.96 14.32 3.74
N GLU A 112 10.66 15.58 3.43
CA GLU A 112 10.76 16.66 4.40
C GLU A 112 9.57 16.61 5.35
N LYS A 113 9.78 17.07 6.59
CA LYS A 113 8.71 17.22 7.57
C LYS A 113 7.64 18.17 7.02
N GLY A 114 6.38 17.78 7.11
CA GLY A 114 5.28 18.56 6.57
C GLY A 114 4.95 18.29 5.11
N TRP A 115 5.71 17.42 4.44
CA TRP A 115 5.41 17.04 3.06
C TRP A 115 3.97 16.52 2.94
N GLY A 116 3.32 16.88 1.84
CA GLY A 116 1.98 16.38 1.56
C GLY A 116 0.86 17.14 2.26
N HIS A 117 1.13 18.30 2.86
CA HIS A 117 0.07 19.16 3.40
C HIS A 117 -0.81 19.75 2.29
N SER A 118 -0.34 19.72 1.05
CA SER A 118 -1.10 20.02 -0.16
C SER A 118 -0.78 18.97 -1.21
N GLU A 119 -1.63 18.87 -2.24
CA GLU A 119 -1.45 17.86 -3.29
C GLU A 119 -0.11 18.03 -3.98
N PRO A 120 0.74 16.99 -4.01
CA PRO A 120 2.02 17.04 -4.73
C PRO A 120 1.82 17.28 -6.22
N ASP A 121 2.74 18.05 -6.84
CA ASP A 121 2.62 18.43 -8.24
C ASP A 121 2.65 17.23 -9.20
N ASP A 122 3.41 16.20 -8.88
CA ASP A 122 3.50 14.98 -9.68
C ASP A 122 2.23 14.14 -9.68
N LEU A 123 1.28 14.45 -8.80
CA LEU A 123 0.01 13.70 -8.67
C LEU A 123 -1.20 14.44 -9.22
N LYS A 124 -1.09 15.74 -9.51
CA LYS A 124 -2.23 16.58 -9.88
C LYS A 124 -2.94 16.20 -11.16
N SER A 125 -2.26 15.57 -12.10
CA SER A 125 -2.79 15.25 -13.43
C SER A 125 -2.96 13.74 -13.65
N ILE A 126 -2.80 12.91 -12.60
CA ILE A 126 -2.76 11.47 -12.73
C ILE A 126 -3.86 10.83 -11.90
N GLU A 127 -4.60 9.92 -12.52
CA GLU A 127 -5.56 9.06 -11.83
C GLU A 127 -4.94 7.69 -11.66
N PHE A 128 -4.92 7.21 -10.40
CA PHE A 128 -4.34 5.91 -10.05
C PHE A 128 -5.39 4.88 -9.63
N GLU A 129 -6.63 5.29 -9.49
CA GLU A 129 -7.74 4.43 -9.05
C GLU A 129 -8.84 4.34 -10.11
#